data_725c0257d224c661f6de188d3726d539
#
_entry.id   725c0257d224c661f6de188d3726d539
#
_cell.length_a   1.000
_cell.length_b   1.000
_cell.length_c   1.000
_cell.angle_alpha   90.00
_cell.angle_beta   90.00
_cell.angle_gamma   90.00
#
_symmetry.space_group_name_H-M   'P 1'
#
loop_
_entity.id
_entity.type
_entity.pdbx_description
1 polymer ?
#
loop_
_entity_poly.entity_id
_entity_poly.type
_entity_poly.pdbx_seq_one_letter_code
_entity_poly.pdbx_strand_id
1 'polypeptide(L)'
;CCVNCGQGNELDGLDERAKLSGASKLYIEDIVDDFCDNYIMPCVQAGAVYEHKYLLGTSMARPAIAKKLVEIARKENAVAICHGATGKGNDQIRFELGIKALAPDIKIIAPWRMTDVWTMQSRDDELAFCQAHGINLPFDASHSYSRDRNLWHISHEGLELEDPSNEPNYDDLLVMSTTPEKAPDKAEYVTMTFEKGVPKSINGEEMKVSDIIRKLNELGGKHGIGIIDIVENRVVGMKSRGVYETPGGTILY
;
A
#
# COMPACT_ATOMS: atom_id res chain seq x y z
N CYS A 1 -4.15 -10.44 -11.87
CA CYS A 1 -3.83 -9.03 -12.16
C CYS A 1 -3.05 -8.43 -11.00
N CYS A 2 -1.99 -7.69 -11.32
CA CYS A 2 -1.27 -6.81 -10.39
C CYS A 2 -1.35 -5.37 -10.91
N VAL A 3 -1.50 -4.41 -9.99
CA VAL A 3 -1.60 -3.00 -10.36
C VAL A 3 -0.39 -2.27 -9.76
N ASN A 4 0.36 -1.59 -10.63
CA ASN A 4 1.50 -0.77 -10.22
C ASN A 4 1.02 0.59 -9.71
N CYS A 5 1.14 0.79 -8.40
CA CYS A 5 0.91 2.07 -7.71
C CYS A 5 2.24 2.70 -7.22
N GLY A 6 3.39 2.23 -7.73
CA GLY A 6 4.71 2.70 -7.30
C GLY A 6 5.32 1.90 -6.15
N GLN A 7 5.00 0.60 -6.02
CA GLN A 7 5.56 -0.30 -5.02
C GLN A 7 6.97 -0.83 -5.35
N GLY A 8 7.58 -0.35 -6.43
CA GLY A 8 8.97 -0.66 -6.77
C GLY A 8 9.20 -2.12 -7.16
N ASN A 9 10.19 -2.75 -6.55
CA ASN A 9 10.64 -4.12 -6.87
C ASN A 9 9.66 -5.23 -6.46
N GLU A 10 8.56 -4.93 -5.82
CA GLU A 10 7.51 -5.93 -5.52
C GLU A 10 6.85 -6.51 -6.77
N LEU A 11 7.04 -5.83 -7.92
CA LEU A 11 6.57 -6.30 -9.23
C LEU A 11 7.49 -7.35 -9.88
N ASP A 12 8.69 -7.52 -9.36
CA ASP A 12 9.67 -8.44 -9.94
C ASP A 12 9.23 -9.91 -9.79
N GLY A 13 9.44 -10.70 -10.83
CA GLY A 13 9.12 -12.13 -10.84
C GLY A 13 7.62 -12.48 -10.87
N LEU A 14 6.73 -11.51 -11.14
CA LEU A 14 5.28 -11.76 -11.23
C LEU A 14 4.94 -12.75 -12.36
N ASP A 15 5.66 -12.72 -13.50
CA ASP A 15 5.43 -13.64 -14.62
C ASP A 15 5.65 -15.09 -14.22
N GLU A 16 6.73 -15.37 -13.51
CA GLU A 16 7.03 -16.71 -13.03
C GLU A 16 6.02 -17.16 -11.97
N ARG A 17 5.70 -16.30 -11.02
CA ARG A 17 4.69 -16.58 -9.98
C ARG A 17 3.32 -16.87 -10.58
N ALA A 18 2.90 -16.09 -11.57
CA ALA A 18 1.63 -16.30 -12.26
C ALA A 18 1.60 -17.66 -12.96
N LYS A 19 2.67 -18.05 -13.66
CA LYS A 19 2.78 -19.34 -14.33
C LYS A 19 2.76 -20.50 -13.34
N LEU A 20 3.51 -20.42 -12.25
CA LEU A 20 3.56 -21.43 -11.20
C LEU A 20 2.20 -21.60 -10.51
N SER A 21 1.45 -20.52 -10.35
CA SER A 21 0.09 -20.54 -9.78
C SER A 21 -0.98 -21.02 -10.77
N GLY A 22 -0.63 -21.39 -11.99
CA GLY A 22 -1.56 -21.86 -13.00
C GLY A 22 -2.43 -20.76 -13.62
N ALA A 23 -2.04 -19.50 -13.51
CA ALA A 23 -2.76 -18.40 -14.14
C ALA A 23 -2.67 -18.50 -15.66
N SER A 24 -3.81 -18.41 -16.34
CA SER A 24 -3.87 -18.44 -17.81
C SER A 24 -3.39 -17.14 -18.45
N LYS A 25 -3.42 -16.03 -17.69
CA LYS A 25 -3.06 -14.69 -18.16
C LYS A 25 -2.60 -13.81 -17.00
N LEU A 26 -1.62 -12.97 -17.25
CA LEU A 26 -1.16 -11.95 -16.30
C LEU A 26 -1.40 -10.56 -16.87
N TYR A 27 -1.93 -9.67 -16.05
CA TYR A 27 -1.97 -8.23 -16.28
C TYR A 27 -1.12 -7.53 -15.23
N ILE A 28 -0.21 -6.66 -15.68
CA ILE A 28 0.52 -5.71 -14.84
C ILE A 28 0.15 -4.33 -15.38
N GLU A 29 -0.69 -3.61 -14.65
CA GLU A 29 -1.23 -2.33 -15.08
C GLU A 29 -0.58 -1.18 -14.31
N ASP A 30 0.06 -0.27 -15.03
CA ASP A 30 0.67 0.92 -14.43
C ASP A 30 -0.37 2.02 -14.29
N ILE A 31 -0.68 2.41 -13.05
CA ILE A 31 -1.58 3.51 -12.72
C ILE A 31 -0.89 4.60 -11.87
N VAL A 32 0.45 4.65 -11.83
CA VAL A 32 1.16 5.56 -10.93
C VAL A 32 0.75 7.01 -11.12
N ASP A 33 0.71 7.51 -12.37
CA ASP A 33 0.29 8.88 -12.65
C ASP A 33 -1.21 9.08 -12.31
N ASP A 34 -2.10 8.17 -12.71
CA ASP A 34 -3.55 8.23 -12.40
C ASP A 34 -3.77 8.20 -10.87
N PHE A 35 -3.03 7.38 -10.14
CA PHE A 35 -3.08 7.31 -8.68
C PHE A 35 -2.68 8.63 -8.04
N CYS A 36 -1.62 9.27 -8.54
CA CYS A 36 -1.19 10.58 -8.04
C CYS A 36 -2.21 11.68 -8.34
N ASP A 37 -2.65 11.78 -9.59
CA ASP A 37 -3.46 12.90 -10.04
C ASP A 37 -4.92 12.83 -9.54
N ASN A 38 -5.51 11.61 -9.51
CA ASN A 38 -6.93 11.42 -9.28
C ASN A 38 -7.29 10.86 -7.89
N TYR A 39 -6.31 10.41 -7.11
CA TYR A 39 -6.54 9.90 -5.75
C TYR A 39 -5.72 10.65 -4.69
N ILE A 40 -4.40 10.80 -4.89
CA ILE A 40 -3.55 11.47 -3.92
C ILE A 40 -3.83 12.98 -3.89
N MET A 41 -3.77 13.66 -5.06
CA MET A 41 -3.91 15.11 -5.09
C MET A 41 -5.26 15.62 -4.59
N PRO A 42 -6.41 15.00 -4.89
CA PRO A 42 -7.67 15.40 -4.27
C PRO A 42 -7.67 15.30 -2.73
N CYS A 43 -7.00 14.30 -2.16
CA CYS A 43 -6.86 14.19 -0.70
C CYS A 43 -5.95 15.27 -0.12
N VAL A 44 -4.83 15.58 -0.78
CA VAL A 44 -3.93 16.68 -0.39
C VAL A 44 -4.66 18.01 -0.44
N GLN A 45 -5.36 18.32 -1.55
CA GLN A 45 -6.14 19.56 -1.72
C GLN A 45 -7.26 19.71 -0.67
N ALA A 46 -7.84 18.58 -0.24
CA ALA A 46 -8.88 18.55 0.80
C ALA A 46 -8.30 18.59 2.23
N GLY A 47 -6.99 18.46 2.41
CA GLY A 47 -6.37 18.29 3.73
C GLY A 47 -6.85 17.03 4.44
N ALA A 48 -7.14 15.94 3.69
CA ALA A 48 -7.72 14.73 4.24
C ALA A 48 -6.70 13.92 5.05
N VAL A 49 -6.93 13.82 6.35
CA VAL A 49 -6.08 13.09 7.31
C VAL A 49 -6.96 12.24 8.21
N TYR A 50 -6.61 10.96 8.38
CA TYR A 50 -7.32 10.07 9.29
C TYR A 50 -6.72 10.15 10.70
N GLU A 51 -7.59 10.29 11.71
CA GLU A 51 -7.22 10.42 13.13
C GLU A 51 -6.11 11.46 13.40
N HIS A 52 -6.10 12.54 12.60
CA HIS A 52 -5.15 13.66 12.67
C HIS A 52 -3.67 13.30 12.38
N LYS A 53 -3.39 12.11 11.90
CA LYS A 53 -2.02 11.62 11.67
C LYS A 53 -1.83 10.88 10.35
N TYR A 54 -2.70 9.92 10.02
CA TYR A 54 -2.50 9.02 8.91
C TYR A 54 -2.91 9.65 7.57
N LEU A 55 -1.98 9.70 6.62
CA LEU A 55 -2.15 10.34 5.30
C LEU A 55 -2.74 9.40 4.22
N LEU A 56 -3.52 8.41 4.64
CA LEU A 56 -4.43 7.61 3.81
C LEU A 56 -3.82 6.76 2.67
N GLY A 57 -2.51 6.45 2.69
CA GLY A 57 -1.83 5.82 1.56
C GLY A 57 -2.46 4.51 1.09
N THR A 58 -2.74 3.56 1.99
CA THR A 58 -3.43 2.31 1.65
C THR A 58 -4.90 2.57 1.30
N SER A 59 -5.55 3.51 2.00
CA SER A 59 -6.99 3.83 1.79
C SER A 59 -7.27 4.38 0.39
N MET A 60 -6.34 5.17 -0.16
CA MET A 60 -6.45 5.71 -1.53
C MET A 60 -6.10 4.68 -2.60
N ALA A 61 -5.13 3.80 -2.33
CA ALA A 61 -4.66 2.82 -3.31
C ALA A 61 -5.68 1.74 -3.60
N ARG A 62 -6.38 1.20 -2.60
CA ARG A 62 -7.32 0.09 -2.79
C ARG A 62 -8.50 0.42 -3.72
N PRO A 63 -9.15 1.59 -3.65
CA PRO A 63 -10.17 1.99 -4.63
C PRO A 63 -9.61 2.15 -6.05
N ALA A 64 -8.40 2.68 -6.20
CA ALA A 64 -7.74 2.79 -7.51
C ALA A 64 -7.48 1.42 -8.13
N ILE A 65 -6.97 0.48 -7.33
CA ILE A 65 -6.77 -0.92 -7.72
C ILE A 65 -8.09 -1.59 -8.07
N ALA A 66 -9.15 -1.42 -7.25
CA ALA A 66 -10.47 -2.00 -7.49
C ALA A 66 -11.07 -1.54 -8.82
N LYS A 67 -10.93 -0.27 -9.17
CA LYS A 67 -11.34 0.28 -10.48
C LYS A 67 -10.64 -0.46 -11.60
N LYS A 68 -9.34 -0.62 -11.54
CA LYS A 68 -8.55 -1.31 -12.57
C LYS A 68 -8.92 -2.78 -12.68
N LEU A 69 -9.15 -3.47 -11.56
CA LEU A 69 -9.62 -4.85 -11.55
C LEU A 69 -10.97 -5.00 -12.24
N VAL A 70 -11.90 -4.07 -12.04
CA VAL A 70 -13.21 -4.05 -12.71
C VAL A 70 -13.03 -3.83 -14.22
N GLU A 71 -12.18 -2.91 -14.65
CA GLU A 71 -11.89 -2.67 -16.06
C GLU A 71 -11.38 -3.96 -16.76
N ILE A 72 -10.46 -4.68 -16.13
CA ILE A 72 -9.92 -5.94 -16.64
C ILE A 72 -10.97 -7.05 -16.61
N ALA A 73 -11.75 -7.16 -15.52
CA ALA A 73 -12.81 -8.13 -15.42
C ALA A 73 -13.85 -7.96 -16.55
N ARG A 74 -14.21 -6.73 -16.88
CA ARG A 74 -15.09 -6.42 -18.03
C ARG A 74 -14.45 -6.79 -19.36
N LYS A 75 -13.18 -6.44 -19.56
CA LYS A 75 -12.40 -6.76 -20.77
C LYS A 75 -12.32 -8.28 -21.02
N GLU A 76 -12.15 -9.06 -19.96
CA GLU A 76 -12.03 -10.51 -20.02
C GLU A 76 -13.36 -11.25 -19.89
N ASN A 77 -14.50 -10.55 -19.77
CA ASN A 77 -15.82 -11.11 -19.48
C ASN A 77 -15.79 -12.03 -18.25
N ALA A 78 -15.02 -11.66 -17.22
CA ALA A 78 -14.90 -12.41 -16.00
C ALA A 78 -16.22 -12.37 -15.20
N VAL A 79 -16.61 -13.50 -14.66
CA VAL A 79 -17.83 -13.63 -13.85
C VAL A 79 -17.61 -13.28 -12.39
N ALA A 80 -16.35 -13.23 -11.94
CA ALA A 80 -15.98 -12.93 -10.57
C ALA A 80 -14.61 -12.22 -10.48
N ILE A 81 -14.42 -11.49 -9.41
CA ILE A 81 -13.13 -10.95 -8.97
C ILE A 81 -12.77 -11.60 -7.64
N CYS A 82 -11.57 -12.17 -7.55
CA CYS A 82 -11.03 -12.75 -6.32
C CYS A 82 -9.97 -11.83 -5.72
N HIS A 83 -9.99 -11.65 -4.40
CA HIS A 83 -8.93 -10.94 -3.67
C HIS A 83 -8.51 -11.73 -2.43
N GLY A 84 -7.23 -11.58 -2.06
CA GLY A 84 -6.61 -12.23 -0.90
C GLY A 84 -6.58 -11.38 0.37
N ALA A 85 -7.34 -10.28 0.43
CA ALA A 85 -7.38 -9.47 1.65
C ALA A 85 -8.00 -10.25 2.81
N THR A 86 -7.34 -10.22 3.97
CA THR A 86 -7.77 -10.95 5.16
C THR A 86 -9.12 -10.45 5.67
N GLY A 87 -9.89 -11.31 6.33
CA GLY A 87 -11.20 -10.96 6.90
C GLY A 87 -11.14 -9.99 8.09
N LYS A 88 -9.95 -9.68 8.60
CA LYS A 88 -9.74 -8.85 9.80
C LYS A 88 -9.30 -7.41 9.48
N GLY A 89 -8.91 -7.12 8.24
CA GLY A 89 -8.40 -5.80 7.83
C GLY A 89 -9.44 -4.93 7.13
N ASN A 90 -9.10 -3.64 6.97
CA ASN A 90 -9.93 -2.69 6.22
C ASN A 90 -9.92 -2.95 4.71
N ASP A 91 -8.90 -3.62 4.18
CA ASP A 91 -8.67 -3.77 2.74
C ASP A 91 -9.75 -4.58 2.06
N GLN A 92 -10.25 -5.64 2.70
CA GLN A 92 -11.38 -6.39 2.18
C GLN A 92 -12.59 -5.50 1.91
N ILE A 93 -12.91 -4.59 2.85
CA ILE A 93 -14.05 -3.66 2.71
C ILE A 93 -13.80 -2.69 1.57
N ARG A 94 -12.58 -2.15 1.47
CA ARG A 94 -12.20 -1.21 0.41
C ARG A 94 -12.32 -1.84 -0.97
N PHE A 95 -11.85 -3.08 -1.15
CA PHE A 95 -12.00 -3.82 -2.41
C PHE A 95 -13.46 -4.13 -2.69
N GLU A 96 -14.19 -4.71 -1.74
CA GLU A 96 -15.57 -5.12 -1.96
C GLU A 96 -16.49 -3.95 -2.26
N LEU A 97 -16.39 -2.85 -1.50
CA LEU A 97 -17.19 -1.66 -1.75
C LEU A 97 -16.85 -0.99 -3.10
N GLY A 98 -15.54 -0.90 -3.43
CA GLY A 98 -15.10 -0.37 -4.71
C GLY A 98 -15.60 -1.19 -5.90
N ILE A 99 -15.46 -2.53 -5.83
CA ILE A 99 -15.96 -3.43 -6.88
C ILE A 99 -17.47 -3.34 -6.98
N LYS A 100 -18.22 -3.38 -5.86
CA LYS A 100 -19.68 -3.32 -5.86
C LYS A 100 -20.23 -1.99 -6.37
N ALA A 101 -19.55 -0.88 -6.09
CA ALA A 101 -19.94 0.43 -6.61
C ALA A 101 -19.79 0.52 -8.15
N LEU A 102 -18.76 -0.11 -8.71
CA LEU A 102 -18.43 -0.03 -10.13
C LEU A 102 -19.04 -1.16 -10.96
N ALA A 103 -19.22 -2.34 -10.37
CA ALA A 103 -19.69 -3.55 -11.03
C ALA A 103 -20.52 -4.43 -10.08
N PRO A 104 -21.74 -4.02 -9.72
CA PRO A 104 -22.59 -4.73 -8.75
C PRO A 104 -23.00 -6.14 -9.20
N ASP A 105 -22.91 -6.44 -10.48
CA ASP A 105 -23.21 -7.74 -11.09
C ASP A 105 -22.04 -8.73 -11.02
N ILE A 106 -20.79 -8.27 -10.83
CA ILE A 106 -19.64 -9.14 -10.70
C ILE A 106 -19.62 -9.77 -9.30
N LYS A 107 -19.43 -11.10 -9.26
CA LYS A 107 -19.28 -11.82 -8.00
C LYS A 107 -17.92 -11.50 -7.35
N ILE A 108 -17.91 -11.43 -6.02
CA ILE A 108 -16.67 -11.28 -5.27
C ILE A 108 -16.36 -12.62 -4.60
N ILE A 109 -15.12 -13.07 -4.76
CA ILE A 109 -14.58 -14.24 -4.09
C ILE A 109 -13.53 -13.72 -3.09
N ALA A 110 -13.84 -13.85 -1.80
CA ALA A 110 -12.98 -13.45 -0.69
C ALA A 110 -12.69 -14.68 0.18
N PRO A 111 -11.67 -15.50 -0.12
CA PRO A 111 -11.43 -16.79 0.52
C PRO A 111 -11.38 -16.70 2.05
N TRP A 112 -10.71 -15.72 2.62
CA TRP A 112 -10.63 -15.50 4.06
C TRP A 112 -11.97 -15.34 4.79
N ARG A 113 -13.06 -15.15 4.05
CA ARG A 113 -14.44 -15.07 4.58
C ARG A 113 -15.30 -16.28 4.19
N MET A 114 -14.73 -17.23 3.46
CA MET A 114 -15.40 -18.43 2.97
C MET A 114 -14.93 -19.64 3.77
N THR A 115 -15.28 -19.67 5.07
CA THR A 115 -14.79 -20.66 6.04
C THR A 115 -15.19 -22.10 5.76
N ASP A 116 -16.17 -22.31 4.89
CA ASP A 116 -16.59 -23.62 4.36
C ASP A 116 -15.66 -24.17 3.27
N VAL A 117 -14.90 -23.29 2.63
CA VAL A 117 -13.97 -23.62 1.53
C VAL A 117 -12.51 -23.38 1.94
N TRP A 118 -12.25 -22.33 2.69
CA TRP A 118 -10.93 -21.88 3.10
C TRP A 118 -10.68 -22.20 4.57
N THR A 119 -9.80 -23.15 4.85
CA THR A 119 -9.54 -23.66 6.20
C THR A 119 -8.39 -22.96 6.92
N MET A 120 -7.54 -22.22 6.19
CA MET A 120 -6.43 -21.47 6.75
C MET A 120 -6.93 -20.23 7.50
N GLN A 121 -6.46 -20.01 8.73
CA GLN A 121 -6.89 -18.93 9.60
C GLN A 121 -5.77 -17.99 10.00
N SER A 122 -4.52 -18.40 9.74
CA SER A 122 -3.32 -17.67 10.12
C SER A 122 -2.28 -17.75 9.01
N ARG A 123 -1.24 -16.90 9.12
CA ARG A 123 -0.05 -16.96 8.26
C ARG A 123 0.70 -18.27 8.44
N ASP A 124 0.72 -18.82 9.65
CA ASP A 124 1.37 -20.11 9.93
C ASP A 124 0.69 -21.27 9.19
N ASP A 125 -0.65 -21.23 9.09
CA ASP A 125 -1.39 -22.23 8.30
C ASP A 125 -1.04 -22.12 6.81
N GLU A 126 -0.89 -20.91 6.29
CA GLU A 126 -0.47 -20.67 4.90
C GLU A 126 0.95 -21.18 4.65
N LEU A 127 1.87 -20.94 5.58
CA LEU A 127 3.25 -21.44 5.50
C LEU A 127 3.28 -22.98 5.52
N ALA A 128 2.52 -23.61 6.42
CA ALA A 128 2.41 -25.05 6.48
C ALA A 128 1.81 -25.63 5.18
N PHE A 129 0.80 -24.97 4.62
CA PHE A 129 0.22 -25.34 3.32
C PHE A 129 1.26 -25.25 2.20
N CYS A 130 2.01 -24.15 2.13
CA CYS A 130 3.05 -23.96 1.12
C CYS A 130 4.12 -25.07 1.20
N GLN A 131 4.58 -25.41 2.41
CA GLN A 131 5.54 -26.49 2.63
C GLN A 131 4.98 -27.85 2.19
N ALA A 132 3.75 -28.16 2.58
CA ALA A 132 3.11 -29.43 2.24
C ALA A 132 2.91 -29.61 0.72
N HIS A 133 2.78 -28.53 -0.04
CA HIS A 133 2.55 -28.54 -1.48
C HIS A 133 3.79 -28.18 -2.31
N GLY A 134 4.96 -28.04 -1.68
CA GLY A 134 6.22 -27.74 -2.38
C GLY A 134 6.23 -26.33 -3.02
N ILE A 135 5.46 -25.39 -2.49
CA ILE A 135 5.44 -24.00 -2.94
C ILE A 135 6.60 -23.25 -2.27
N ASN A 136 7.58 -22.85 -3.08
CA ASN A 136 8.71 -22.06 -2.59
C ASN A 136 8.32 -20.61 -2.44
N LEU A 137 8.50 -20.05 -1.24
CA LEU A 137 8.31 -18.64 -0.97
C LEU A 137 9.63 -17.88 -1.20
N PRO A 138 9.61 -16.69 -1.82
CA PRO A 138 10.82 -15.92 -2.13
C PRO A 138 11.39 -15.17 -0.92
N PHE A 139 10.84 -15.37 0.28
CA PHE A 139 11.22 -14.66 1.51
C PHE A 139 11.03 -15.55 2.74
N ASP A 140 11.75 -15.24 3.81
CA ASP A 140 11.51 -15.82 5.13
C ASP A 140 10.30 -15.14 5.78
N ALA A 141 9.16 -15.80 5.65
CA ALA A 141 7.89 -15.29 6.13
C ALA A 141 7.77 -15.25 7.67
N SER A 142 8.61 -15.97 8.39
CA SER A 142 8.58 -16.04 9.86
C SER A 142 9.19 -14.83 10.56
N HIS A 143 10.00 -14.04 9.85
CA HIS A 143 10.75 -12.91 10.40
C HIS A 143 10.57 -11.62 9.59
N SER A 144 9.43 -11.44 8.92
CA SER A 144 9.18 -10.25 8.11
C SER A 144 7.95 -9.49 8.57
N TYR A 145 8.06 -8.16 8.61
CA TYR A 145 6.90 -7.28 8.80
C TYR A 145 5.88 -7.49 7.67
N SER A 146 4.61 -7.33 7.98
CA SER A 146 3.58 -7.14 6.97
C SER A 146 3.67 -5.72 6.44
N ARG A 147 3.88 -5.56 5.13
CA ARG A 147 4.11 -4.26 4.49
C ARG A 147 3.15 -4.04 3.34
N ASP A 148 2.57 -2.83 3.28
CA ASP A 148 1.84 -2.33 2.12
C ASP A 148 2.57 -1.10 1.58
N ARG A 149 3.06 -1.18 0.35
CA ARG A 149 3.83 -0.12 -0.30
C ARG A 149 3.13 0.41 -1.54
N ASN A 150 3.17 1.72 -1.71
CA ASN A 150 2.89 2.42 -2.96
C ASN A 150 3.76 3.67 -3.05
N LEU A 151 3.59 4.50 -4.09
CA LEU A 151 4.41 5.71 -4.25
C LEU A 151 4.27 6.69 -3.08
N TRP A 152 3.09 6.74 -2.45
CA TRP A 152 2.79 7.71 -1.40
C TRP A 152 3.36 7.33 -0.05
N HIS A 153 3.35 6.03 0.29
CA HIS A 153 3.73 5.55 1.61
C HIS A 153 4.17 4.08 1.64
N ILE A 154 4.66 3.68 2.79
CA ILE A 154 4.74 2.28 3.21
C ILE A 154 4.16 2.14 4.62
N SER A 155 3.39 1.08 4.85
CA SER A 155 2.94 0.67 6.18
C SER A 155 3.73 -0.54 6.67
N HIS A 156 3.92 -0.63 7.98
CA HIS A 156 4.56 -1.75 8.66
C HIS A 156 3.66 -2.23 9.80
N GLU A 157 3.36 -3.51 9.81
CA GLU A 157 2.58 -4.19 10.86
C GLU A 157 3.26 -5.53 11.20
N GLY A 158 2.93 -6.11 12.36
CA GLY A 158 3.43 -7.42 12.78
C GLY A 158 4.67 -7.37 13.65
N LEU A 159 5.22 -8.55 13.99
CA LEU A 159 6.36 -8.73 14.87
C LEU A 159 6.17 -8.01 16.22
N GLU A 160 7.18 -7.24 16.69
CA GLU A 160 7.11 -6.50 17.95
C GLU A 160 5.99 -5.45 17.98
N LEU A 161 5.48 -5.01 16.82
CA LEU A 161 4.38 -4.05 16.75
C LEU A 161 3.03 -4.63 17.19
N GLU A 162 2.89 -5.96 17.27
CA GLU A 162 1.66 -6.62 17.75
C GLU A 162 1.35 -6.27 19.21
N ASP A 163 2.38 -6.01 20.02
CA ASP A 163 2.24 -5.52 21.38
C ASP A 163 2.57 -4.03 21.45
N PRO A 164 1.59 -3.15 21.70
CA PRO A 164 1.83 -1.70 21.78
C PRO A 164 2.81 -1.26 22.88
N SER A 165 3.16 -2.13 23.83
CA SER A 165 4.15 -1.86 24.86
C SER A 165 5.60 -1.99 24.37
N ASN A 166 5.81 -2.64 23.22
CA ASN A 166 7.15 -2.81 22.65
C ASN A 166 7.60 -1.56 21.90
N GLU A 167 8.89 -1.25 22.01
CA GLU A 167 9.52 -0.23 21.18
C GLU A 167 9.72 -0.76 19.74
N PRO A 168 9.40 0.03 18.69
CA PRO A 168 9.65 -0.38 17.32
C PRO A 168 11.16 -0.45 17.04
N ASN A 169 11.60 -1.51 16.35
CA ASN A 169 12.97 -1.58 15.86
C ASN A 169 13.11 -0.80 14.55
N TYR A 170 13.25 0.51 14.62
CA TYR A 170 13.33 1.38 13.45
C TYR A 170 14.49 1.05 12.51
N ASP A 171 15.57 0.42 12.98
CA ASP A 171 16.72 0.05 12.14
C ASP A 171 16.36 -1.06 11.12
N ASP A 172 15.49 -1.99 11.49
CA ASP A 172 15.02 -3.06 10.62
C ASP A 172 13.71 -2.71 9.92
N LEU A 173 12.96 -1.78 10.50
CA LEU A 173 11.61 -1.45 10.05
C LEU A 173 11.62 -0.46 8.89
N LEU A 174 12.40 0.64 8.99
CA LEU A 174 12.36 1.73 8.04
C LEU A 174 12.95 1.36 6.67
N VAL A 175 12.25 1.74 5.61
CA VAL A 175 12.61 1.45 4.20
C VAL A 175 12.72 2.72 3.36
N MET A 176 11.88 3.73 3.64
CA MET A 176 11.85 4.99 2.89
C MET A 176 12.57 6.11 3.63
N SER A 177 12.69 5.99 4.94
CA SER A 177 13.18 7.06 5.84
C SER A 177 14.36 6.58 6.66
N THR A 178 15.05 7.51 7.28
CA THR A 178 15.98 7.27 8.39
C THR A 178 15.39 7.84 9.68
N THR A 179 15.90 7.43 10.84
CA THR A 179 15.48 8.06 12.09
C THR A 179 16.01 9.50 12.18
N PRO A 180 15.35 10.40 12.94
CA PRO A 180 15.84 11.77 13.13
C PRO A 180 17.26 11.84 13.65
N GLU A 181 17.69 10.89 14.49
CA GLU A 181 19.05 10.81 15.06
C GLU A 181 20.11 10.50 14.02
N LYS A 182 19.74 9.83 12.93
CA LYS A 182 20.62 9.48 11.80
C LYS A 182 20.52 10.47 10.64
N ALA A 183 19.57 11.39 10.72
CA ALA A 183 19.37 12.42 9.69
C ALA A 183 20.51 13.45 9.69
N PRO A 184 20.77 14.14 8.56
CA PRO A 184 21.76 15.21 8.51
C PRO A 184 21.42 16.38 9.45
N ASP A 185 22.40 16.91 10.16
CA ASP A 185 22.26 18.10 11.01
C ASP A 185 22.01 19.39 10.22
N LYS A 186 22.41 19.39 8.93
CA LYS A 186 22.27 20.56 8.07
C LYS A 186 20.90 20.59 7.41
N ALA A 187 20.16 21.70 7.62
CA ALA A 187 18.88 21.93 6.96
C ALA A 187 19.05 22.02 5.44
N GLU A 188 18.08 21.46 4.72
CA GLU A 188 17.94 21.55 3.27
C GLU A 188 16.63 22.27 2.94
N TYR A 189 16.71 23.31 2.10
CA TYR A 189 15.55 24.11 1.70
C TYR A 189 15.03 23.62 0.35
N VAL A 190 13.71 23.48 0.25
CA VAL A 190 13.01 23.06 -0.97
C VAL A 190 12.02 24.15 -1.36
N THR A 191 12.13 24.64 -2.60
CA THR A 191 11.17 25.59 -3.17
C THR A 191 10.21 24.85 -4.07
N MET A 192 8.90 24.99 -3.83
CA MET A 192 7.87 24.39 -4.66
C MET A 192 6.92 25.46 -5.21
N THR A 193 6.48 25.29 -6.45
CA THR A 193 5.39 26.09 -7.02
C THR A 193 4.12 25.26 -7.08
N PHE A 194 2.99 25.90 -6.85
CA PHE A 194 1.68 25.26 -6.86
C PHE A 194 0.71 26.00 -7.78
N GLU A 195 -0.14 25.24 -8.45
CA GLU A 195 -1.29 25.76 -9.18
C GLU A 195 -2.55 25.05 -8.69
N LYS A 196 -3.51 25.81 -8.14
CA LYS A 196 -4.77 25.28 -7.59
C LYS A 196 -4.56 24.14 -6.56
N GLY A 197 -3.51 24.24 -5.74
CA GLY A 197 -3.18 23.24 -4.73
C GLY A 197 -2.47 21.99 -5.26
N VAL A 198 -2.09 21.97 -6.54
CA VAL A 198 -1.30 20.86 -7.13
C VAL A 198 0.14 21.36 -7.33
N PRO A 199 1.16 20.64 -6.83
CA PRO A 199 2.55 21.01 -7.02
C PRO A 199 2.95 20.87 -8.50
N LYS A 200 3.76 21.82 -9.01
CA LYS A 200 4.20 21.89 -10.41
C LYS A 200 5.70 21.81 -10.57
N SER A 201 6.46 22.26 -9.57
CA SER A 201 7.91 22.23 -9.66
C SER A 201 8.57 22.04 -8.31
N ILE A 202 9.81 21.54 -8.33
CA ILE A 202 10.74 21.53 -7.19
C ILE A 202 12.01 22.25 -7.62
N ASN A 203 12.44 23.25 -6.83
CA ASN A 203 13.67 24.04 -7.05
C ASN A 203 13.77 24.63 -8.46
N GLY A 204 12.62 25.03 -9.04
CA GLY A 204 12.52 25.62 -10.37
C GLY A 204 12.43 24.61 -11.53
N GLU A 205 12.51 23.30 -11.27
CA GLU A 205 12.34 22.27 -12.27
C GLU A 205 10.86 21.80 -12.30
N GLU A 206 10.21 21.99 -13.45
CA GLU A 206 8.85 21.50 -13.68
C GLU A 206 8.85 19.99 -13.90
N MET A 207 7.92 19.29 -13.25
CA MET A 207 7.79 17.84 -13.37
C MET A 207 6.37 17.36 -13.07
N LYS A 208 6.08 16.10 -13.41
CA LYS A 208 4.82 15.46 -13.07
C LYS A 208 4.66 15.32 -11.56
N VAL A 209 3.42 15.25 -11.09
CA VAL A 209 3.11 15.04 -9.67
C VAL A 209 3.77 13.77 -9.12
N SER A 210 3.76 12.68 -9.88
CA SER A 210 4.41 11.42 -9.46
C SER A 210 5.91 11.58 -9.25
N ASP A 211 6.60 12.37 -10.09
CA ASP A 211 8.04 12.62 -9.96
C ASP A 211 8.33 13.58 -8.80
N ILE A 212 7.44 14.58 -8.58
CA ILE A 212 7.50 15.45 -7.41
C ILE A 212 7.42 14.61 -6.13
N ILE A 213 6.46 13.68 -6.04
CA ILE A 213 6.30 12.81 -4.87
C ILE A 213 7.56 11.95 -4.67
N ARG A 214 8.11 11.34 -5.74
CA ARG A 214 9.38 10.58 -5.66
C ARG A 214 10.51 11.43 -5.08
N LYS A 215 10.68 12.63 -5.63
CA LYS A 215 11.73 13.55 -5.18
C LYS A 215 11.56 13.98 -3.73
N LEU A 216 10.33 14.26 -3.32
CA LEU A 216 10.01 14.59 -1.93
C LEU A 216 10.17 13.40 -0.99
N ASN A 217 9.89 12.18 -1.45
CA ASN A 217 10.17 10.96 -0.67
C ASN A 217 11.68 10.79 -0.42
N GLU A 218 12.52 11.03 -1.44
CA GLU A 218 13.97 10.98 -1.29
C GLU A 218 14.47 12.03 -0.28
N LEU A 219 14.02 13.26 -0.44
CA LEU A 219 14.41 14.38 0.43
C LEU A 219 13.89 14.18 1.86
N GLY A 220 12.61 13.88 2.02
CA GLY A 220 12.00 13.67 3.33
C GLY A 220 12.57 12.44 4.04
N GLY A 221 12.78 11.35 3.31
CA GLY A 221 13.39 10.14 3.86
C GLY A 221 14.81 10.37 4.37
N LYS A 222 15.63 11.10 3.61
CA LYS A 222 16.98 11.52 4.00
C LYS A 222 16.99 12.30 5.31
N HIS A 223 15.97 13.12 5.54
CA HIS A 223 15.85 14.00 6.70
C HIS A 223 14.98 13.43 7.83
N GLY A 224 14.63 12.16 7.80
CA GLY A 224 13.85 11.50 8.86
C GLY A 224 12.42 12.03 8.99
N ILE A 225 11.83 12.53 7.89
CA ILE A 225 10.49 13.11 7.86
C ILE A 225 9.45 12.03 7.56
N GLY A 226 8.29 12.11 8.22
CA GLY A 226 7.10 11.35 7.85
C GLY A 226 6.99 9.97 8.46
N ILE A 227 7.66 9.72 9.56
CA ILE A 227 7.52 8.49 10.36
C ILE A 227 6.40 8.70 11.38
N ILE A 228 5.43 7.80 11.39
CA ILE A 228 4.28 7.84 12.31
C ILE A 228 4.08 6.46 12.91
N ASP A 229 4.07 6.38 14.24
CA ASP A 229 3.67 5.20 15.00
C ASP A 229 2.29 5.49 15.63
N ILE A 230 1.30 4.68 15.31
CA ILE A 230 -0.08 4.93 15.69
C ILE A 230 -0.84 3.63 15.98
N VAL A 231 -1.64 3.66 17.04
CA VAL A 231 -2.73 2.70 17.26
C VAL A 231 -4.00 3.32 16.73
N GLU A 232 -4.54 2.76 15.65
CA GLU A 232 -5.69 3.30 14.93
C GLU A 232 -6.92 2.41 15.01
N ASN A 233 -8.09 3.00 14.76
CA ASN A 233 -9.35 2.29 14.65
C ASN A 233 -9.54 1.76 13.23
N ARG A 234 -10.10 0.54 13.12
CA ARG A 234 -10.49 -0.07 11.85
C ARG A 234 -12.00 -0.10 11.69
N VAL A 235 -12.48 -0.06 10.44
CA VAL A 235 -13.93 -0.17 10.12
C VAL A 235 -14.54 -1.45 10.70
N VAL A 236 -13.78 -2.52 10.79
CA VAL A 236 -14.20 -3.80 11.37
C VAL A 236 -14.25 -3.82 12.90
N GLY A 237 -14.10 -2.68 13.57
CA GLY A 237 -14.22 -2.54 15.02
C GLY A 237 -12.98 -2.97 15.82
N MET A 238 -11.87 -3.24 15.14
CA MET A 238 -10.60 -3.58 15.78
C MET A 238 -9.67 -2.36 15.83
N LYS A 239 -8.81 -2.33 16.85
CA LYS A 239 -7.64 -1.46 16.86
C LYS A 239 -6.44 -2.21 16.31
N SER A 240 -5.55 -1.50 15.64
CA SER A 240 -4.30 -2.03 15.12
C SER A 240 -3.20 -1.01 15.25
N ARG A 241 -2.00 -1.45 15.62
CA ARG A 241 -0.81 -0.61 15.58
C ARG A 241 -0.14 -0.78 14.24
N GLY A 242 0.27 0.34 13.65
CA GLY A 242 1.09 0.37 12.46
C GLY A 242 2.12 1.49 12.53
N VAL A 243 3.28 1.28 11.92
CA VAL A 243 4.24 2.33 11.63
C VAL A 243 4.16 2.66 10.16
N TYR A 244 4.04 3.94 9.87
CA TYR A 244 3.90 4.45 8.51
C TYR A 244 5.07 5.36 8.17
N GLU A 245 5.56 5.24 6.94
CA GLU A 245 6.50 6.18 6.36
C GLU A 245 5.81 6.90 5.20
N THR A 246 5.67 8.22 5.30
CA THR A 246 5.05 9.06 4.27
C THR A 246 5.87 10.34 4.08
N PRO A 247 7.15 10.26 3.68
CA PRO A 247 8.05 11.40 3.69
C PRO A 247 7.58 12.54 2.80
N GLY A 248 7.34 12.28 1.52
CA GLY A 248 6.90 13.28 0.55
C GLY A 248 5.50 13.81 0.86
N GLY A 249 4.62 12.93 1.32
CA GLY A 249 3.28 13.35 1.75
C GLY A 249 3.30 14.30 2.92
N THR A 250 4.15 14.05 3.91
CA THR A 250 4.29 14.94 5.07
C THR A 250 4.81 16.31 4.67
N ILE A 251 5.73 16.39 3.71
CA ILE A 251 6.21 17.68 3.17
C ILE A 251 5.09 18.42 2.43
N LEU A 252 4.27 17.72 1.65
CA LEU A 252 3.17 18.34 0.90
C LEU A 252 2.06 18.87 1.81
N TYR A 253 1.75 18.18 2.91
CA TYR A 253 0.76 18.61 3.89
C TYR A 253 1.26 19.74 4.78
#